data_ba183cc8942042c513059b136663976d
#
_entry.id   ba183cc8942042c513059b136663976d
#
_cell.length_a   1.000
_cell.length_b   1.000
_cell.length_c   1.000
_cell.angle_alpha   90.00
_cell.angle_beta   90.00
_cell.angle_gamma   90.00
#
_symmetry.space_group_name_H-M   'P 1'
#
loop_
_entity.id
_entity.type
_entity.pdbx_description
1 polymer ?
#
loop_
_entity_poly.entity_id
_entity_poly.type
_entity_poly.pdbx_seq_one_letter_code
_entity_poly.pdbx_strand_id
1 'polypeptide(L)'
;MNDKVHLLLIDDEKNYLLVLETLLTEAGYAVTALNDPETALAFLEESEVDIVITDMKMPRISGREVLERVKKNWPHIPVLIMTAFGSIESAVEAMRYGAFNYITKPFSNDELLLSIQNAAELARAHRQYQLLRESLEERYGKHQIIGRSRAIRDMLALVDRAGPSRATVLITGESGTGKELVARAIHFSSPRSQEPFVSVNCMALNPGVLESELFGHEKGSFTGAVAMRRGRFEQASGGTLFLDEVGELTPELQVKLLRVLQERRFERVGGSEEIEVDIRIVAATNKDLMPLVQAGTFREDLYYRLRVVPLHLPPLRERGGDLDLLLAAFTERLCRVHACKAPVYAPETMERLRRYPWPGNVRELKNEIERAVILNNAGQLDFVLGASPAAHQPADRPSPFLETVADVPTLSELEERYLRHIMERTEGRVRGPRGAETLLRMKRSTLYAKLKKYGIPCGSA
;
A
#
# COMPACT_ATOMS: atom_id res chain seq x y z
N MET A 1 -15.67 -25.97 0.48
CA MET A 1 -16.52 -25.32 -0.54
C MET A 1 -16.28 -26.04 -1.85
N ASN A 2 -17.36 -26.34 -2.57
CA ASN A 2 -17.29 -27.17 -3.79
C ASN A 2 -16.55 -26.40 -4.88
N ASP A 3 -15.35 -26.84 -5.25
CA ASP A 3 -14.47 -26.17 -6.23
C ASP A 3 -14.89 -26.45 -7.69
N LYS A 4 -16.14 -26.94 -7.86
CA LYS A 4 -16.67 -27.28 -9.18
C LYS A 4 -17.32 -26.06 -9.82
N VAL A 5 -16.95 -25.80 -11.08
CA VAL A 5 -17.57 -24.76 -11.91
C VAL A 5 -19.05 -25.10 -12.13
N HIS A 6 -19.94 -24.13 -11.85
CA HIS A 6 -21.37 -24.27 -11.95
C HIS A 6 -21.89 -23.75 -13.29
N LEU A 7 -22.50 -24.63 -14.06
CA LEU A 7 -23.07 -24.37 -15.39
C LEU A 7 -24.59 -24.24 -15.29
N LEU A 8 -25.17 -23.20 -15.88
CA LEU A 8 -26.61 -23.11 -16.13
C LEU A 8 -26.90 -23.40 -17.59
N LEU A 9 -27.61 -24.50 -17.84
CA LEU A 9 -28.08 -24.89 -19.16
C LEU A 9 -29.52 -24.42 -19.37
N ILE A 10 -29.80 -23.82 -20.53
CA ILE A 10 -31.12 -23.32 -20.90
C ILE A 10 -31.44 -23.79 -22.32
N ASP A 11 -32.43 -24.66 -22.45
CA ASP A 11 -32.89 -25.19 -23.73
C ASP A 11 -34.35 -25.64 -23.56
N ASP A 12 -35.25 -25.37 -24.49
CA ASP A 12 -36.64 -25.78 -24.38
C ASP A 12 -36.84 -27.29 -24.63
N GLU A 13 -35.85 -27.97 -25.23
CA GLU A 13 -35.88 -29.41 -25.49
C GLU A 13 -35.39 -30.21 -24.26
N LYS A 14 -36.34 -30.73 -23.43
CA LYS A 14 -36.03 -31.49 -22.21
C LYS A 14 -35.10 -32.68 -22.42
N ASN A 15 -35.25 -33.41 -23.53
CA ASN A 15 -34.42 -34.57 -23.83
C ASN A 15 -32.96 -34.14 -24.11
N TYR A 16 -32.80 -33.02 -24.77
CA TYR A 16 -31.47 -32.48 -25.06
C TYR A 16 -30.77 -31.97 -23.80
N LEU A 17 -31.52 -31.28 -22.93
CA LEU A 17 -31.01 -30.87 -21.60
C LEU A 17 -30.50 -32.08 -20.80
N LEU A 18 -31.26 -33.18 -20.74
CA LEU A 18 -30.88 -34.38 -19.96
C LEU A 18 -29.56 -34.99 -20.47
N VAL A 19 -29.38 -35.03 -21.79
CA VAL A 19 -28.16 -35.56 -22.42
C VAL A 19 -26.95 -34.65 -22.07
N LEU A 20 -27.11 -33.34 -22.20
CA LEU A 20 -26.05 -32.39 -21.91
C LEU A 20 -25.72 -32.32 -20.39
N GLU A 21 -26.74 -32.38 -19.54
CA GLU A 21 -26.56 -32.41 -18.08
C GLU A 21 -25.76 -33.66 -17.67
N THR A 22 -26.08 -34.82 -18.23
CA THR A 22 -25.34 -36.06 -17.97
C THR A 22 -23.90 -35.95 -18.43
N LEU A 23 -23.66 -35.54 -19.68
CA LEU A 23 -22.32 -35.35 -20.25
C LEU A 23 -21.44 -34.42 -19.41
N LEU A 24 -22.00 -33.27 -19.04
CA LEU A 24 -21.23 -32.23 -18.32
C LEU A 24 -21.04 -32.59 -16.86
N THR A 25 -21.96 -33.30 -16.24
CA THR A 25 -21.81 -33.84 -14.88
C THR A 25 -20.71 -34.90 -14.83
N GLU A 26 -20.66 -35.80 -15.82
CA GLU A 26 -19.60 -36.81 -16.00
C GLU A 26 -18.24 -36.14 -16.25
N ALA A 27 -18.22 -35.00 -16.94
CA ALA A 27 -17.01 -34.19 -17.14
C ALA A 27 -16.57 -33.43 -15.88
N GLY A 28 -17.33 -33.52 -14.78
CA GLY A 28 -16.94 -32.97 -13.46
C GLY A 28 -17.50 -31.59 -13.12
N TYR A 29 -18.38 -31.03 -13.92
CA TYR A 29 -19.07 -29.77 -13.67
C TYR A 29 -20.28 -29.94 -12.73
N ALA A 30 -20.65 -28.88 -12.02
CA ALA A 30 -21.97 -28.79 -11.38
C ALA A 30 -22.93 -28.19 -12.41
N VAL A 31 -24.08 -28.87 -12.66
CA VAL A 31 -24.99 -28.47 -13.74
C VAL A 31 -26.38 -28.23 -13.19
N THR A 32 -26.99 -27.13 -13.57
CA THR A 32 -28.42 -26.85 -13.40
C THR A 32 -29.02 -26.69 -14.78
N ALA A 33 -29.96 -27.58 -15.12
CA ALA A 33 -30.64 -27.58 -16.43
C ALA A 33 -32.08 -27.07 -16.28
N LEU A 34 -32.43 -26.01 -17.00
CA LEU A 34 -33.74 -25.37 -16.96
C LEU A 34 -34.31 -25.23 -18.38
N ASN A 35 -35.56 -25.65 -18.54
CA ASN A 35 -36.22 -25.62 -19.85
C ASN A 35 -37.06 -24.35 -20.09
N ASP A 36 -37.07 -23.42 -19.13
CA ASP A 36 -37.77 -22.15 -19.23
C ASP A 36 -36.82 -21.00 -18.97
N PRO A 37 -36.59 -20.10 -19.93
CA PRO A 37 -35.65 -19.00 -19.78
C PRO A 37 -36.04 -17.98 -18.68
N GLU A 38 -37.32 -17.81 -18.37
CA GLU A 38 -37.73 -16.90 -17.26
C GLU A 38 -37.28 -17.46 -15.92
N THR A 39 -37.51 -18.76 -15.70
CA THR A 39 -37.06 -19.49 -14.51
C THR A 39 -35.53 -19.44 -14.40
N ALA A 40 -34.81 -19.59 -15.53
CA ALA A 40 -33.36 -19.52 -15.56
C ALA A 40 -32.80 -18.17 -15.20
N LEU A 41 -33.42 -17.07 -15.62
CA LEU A 41 -33.05 -15.71 -15.25
C LEU A 41 -33.33 -15.43 -13.77
N ALA A 42 -34.47 -15.94 -13.23
CA ALA A 42 -34.74 -15.82 -11.79
C ALA A 42 -33.72 -16.65 -10.96
N PHE A 43 -33.32 -17.81 -11.44
CA PHE A 43 -32.30 -18.63 -10.78
C PHE A 43 -30.95 -17.92 -10.68
N LEU A 44 -30.55 -17.11 -11.68
CA LEU A 44 -29.33 -16.28 -11.65
C LEU A 44 -29.37 -15.18 -10.59
N GLU A 45 -30.54 -14.75 -10.15
CA GLU A 45 -30.68 -13.76 -9.07
C GLU A 45 -30.45 -14.37 -7.68
N GLU A 46 -30.74 -15.68 -7.53
CA GLU A 46 -30.72 -16.37 -6.23
C GLU A 46 -29.50 -17.30 -6.06
N SER A 47 -28.77 -17.60 -7.15
CA SER A 47 -27.72 -18.63 -7.15
C SER A 47 -26.47 -18.17 -7.87
N GLU A 48 -25.31 -18.58 -7.37
CA GLU A 48 -24.03 -18.34 -8.03
C GLU A 48 -23.84 -19.30 -9.21
N VAL A 49 -23.73 -18.75 -10.41
CA VAL A 49 -23.49 -19.47 -11.67
C VAL A 49 -22.20 -18.94 -12.29
N ASP A 50 -21.34 -19.84 -12.76
CA ASP A 50 -20.07 -19.50 -13.38
C ASP A 50 -20.17 -19.31 -14.90
N ILE A 51 -21.04 -20.09 -15.57
CA ILE A 51 -21.18 -20.09 -17.04
C ILE A 51 -22.65 -20.32 -17.37
N VAL A 52 -23.17 -19.55 -18.34
CA VAL A 52 -24.51 -19.80 -18.94
C VAL A 52 -24.34 -20.39 -20.33
N ILE A 53 -25.09 -21.46 -20.61
CA ILE A 53 -25.17 -22.09 -21.92
C ILE A 53 -26.65 -22.06 -22.32
N THR A 54 -26.97 -21.39 -23.42
CA THR A 54 -28.37 -21.20 -23.85
C THR A 54 -28.57 -21.58 -25.30
N ASP A 55 -29.70 -22.19 -25.61
CA ASP A 55 -30.13 -22.30 -27.00
C ASP A 55 -30.53 -20.93 -27.55
N MET A 56 -30.30 -20.70 -28.85
CA MET A 56 -30.61 -19.44 -29.51
C MET A 56 -32.11 -19.26 -29.69
N LYS A 57 -32.84 -20.34 -30.05
CA LYS A 57 -34.26 -20.30 -30.38
C LYS A 57 -35.11 -21.00 -29.32
N MET A 58 -35.67 -20.24 -28.42
CA MET A 58 -36.58 -20.76 -27.41
C MET A 58 -37.90 -19.97 -27.44
N PRO A 59 -39.00 -20.57 -26.98
CA PRO A 59 -40.31 -19.92 -26.87
C PRO A 59 -40.23 -18.74 -25.86
N ARG A 60 -40.99 -17.68 -26.12
CA ARG A 60 -41.15 -16.47 -25.27
C ARG A 60 -39.90 -15.60 -25.16
N ILE A 61 -38.79 -16.14 -24.71
CA ILE A 61 -37.50 -15.40 -24.57
C ILE A 61 -36.45 -16.15 -25.37
N SER A 62 -35.84 -15.48 -26.32
CA SER A 62 -34.75 -16.04 -27.14
C SER A 62 -33.42 -16.07 -26.37
N GLY A 63 -32.50 -16.96 -26.78
CA GLY A 63 -31.15 -16.99 -26.21
C GLY A 63 -30.40 -15.68 -26.36
N ARG A 64 -30.71 -14.89 -27.39
CA ARG A 64 -30.19 -13.52 -27.53
C ARG A 64 -30.67 -12.62 -26.38
N GLU A 65 -31.95 -12.62 -26.06
CA GLU A 65 -32.50 -11.82 -24.94
C GLU A 65 -31.94 -12.28 -23.59
N VAL A 66 -31.70 -13.59 -23.42
CA VAL A 66 -30.99 -14.13 -22.26
C VAL A 66 -29.57 -13.54 -22.19
N LEU A 67 -28.82 -13.59 -23.29
CA LEU A 67 -27.49 -13.03 -23.38
C LEU A 67 -27.47 -11.54 -22.99
N GLU A 68 -28.35 -10.73 -23.58
CA GLU A 68 -28.44 -9.29 -23.32
C GLU A 68 -28.73 -9.01 -21.82
N ARG A 69 -29.65 -9.76 -21.19
CA ARG A 69 -29.99 -9.62 -19.77
C ARG A 69 -28.84 -10.07 -18.87
N VAL A 70 -28.18 -11.20 -19.19
CA VAL A 70 -27.03 -11.69 -18.43
C VAL A 70 -25.88 -10.69 -18.52
N LYS A 71 -25.57 -10.17 -19.71
CA LYS A 71 -24.49 -9.21 -19.89
C LYS A 71 -24.76 -7.84 -19.24
N LYS A 72 -26.01 -7.46 -19.12
CA LYS A 72 -26.41 -6.23 -18.43
C LYS A 72 -26.28 -6.35 -16.91
N ASN A 73 -26.68 -7.47 -16.31
CA ASN A 73 -26.77 -7.63 -14.85
C ASN A 73 -25.53 -8.35 -14.28
N TRP A 74 -24.94 -9.31 -15.02
CA TRP A 74 -23.77 -10.10 -14.65
C TRP A 74 -22.75 -10.13 -15.79
N PRO A 75 -22.10 -8.99 -16.12
CA PRO A 75 -21.23 -8.86 -17.30
C PRO A 75 -20.03 -9.83 -17.30
N HIS A 76 -19.65 -10.31 -16.13
CA HIS A 76 -18.53 -11.23 -15.94
C HIS A 76 -18.83 -12.68 -16.26
N ILE A 77 -20.12 -13.10 -16.28
CA ILE A 77 -20.51 -14.48 -16.58
C ILE A 77 -20.35 -14.73 -18.09
N PRO A 78 -19.49 -15.67 -18.52
CA PRO A 78 -19.41 -16.06 -19.91
C PRO A 78 -20.71 -16.76 -20.34
N VAL A 79 -21.23 -16.38 -21.52
CA VAL A 79 -22.43 -16.96 -22.11
C VAL A 79 -22.05 -17.66 -23.40
N LEU A 80 -22.34 -18.98 -23.49
CA LEU A 80 -22.23 -19.77 -24.72
C LEU A 80 -23.60 -19.90 -25.34
N ILE A 81 -23.67 -19.67 -26.64
CA ILE A 81 -24.93 -19.84 -27.41
C ILE A 81 -24.86 -21.10 -28.28
N MET A 82 -25.86 -21.96 -28.17
CA MET A 82 -26.07 -23.12 -29.04
C MET A 82 -27.12 -22.78 -30.08
N THR A 83 -26.98 -23.27 -31.31
CA THR A 83 -27.98 -23.03 -32.36
C THR A 83 -27.99 -24.11 -33.41
N ALA A 84 -29.18 -24.40 -33.93
CA ALA A 84 -29.37 -25.32 -35.08
C ALA A 84 -29.11 -24.67 -36.45
N PHE A 85 -29.00 -23.33 -36.51
CA PHE A 85 -28.81 -22.58 -37.77
C PHE A 85 -27.52 -21.75 -37.67
N GLY A 86 -26.41 -22.28 -38.16
CA GLY A 86 -25.10 -21.61 -38.17
C GLY A 86 -24.93 -20.74 -39.42
N SER A 87 -25.62 -19.56 -39.51
CA SER A 87 -25.15 -18.57 -40.46
C SER A 87 -23.98 -17.76 -39.82
N ILE A 88 -23.00 -17.43 -40.65
CA ILE A 88 -21.87 -16.56 -40.18
C ILE A 88 -22.39 -15.26 -39.59
N GLU A 89 -23.49 -14.73 -40.12
CA GLU A 89 -24.14 -13.51 -39.67
C GLU A 89 -24.67 -13.59 -38.23
N SER A 90 -25.37 -14.71 -37.90
CA SER A 90 -25.89 -14.90 -36.54
C SER A 90 -24.79 -15.12 -35.50
N ALA A 91 -23.68 -15.78 -35.89
CA ALA A 91 -22.52 -15.95 -35.04
C ALA A 91 -21.84 -14.60 -34.75
N VAL A 92 -21.61 -13.78 -35.78
CA VAL A 92 -21.03 -12.42 -35.67
C VAL A 92 -21.93 -11.53 -34.82
N GLU A 93 -23.25 -11.64 -34.98
CA GLU A 93 -24.20 -10.86 -34.17
C GLU A 93 -24.13 -11.26 -32.69
N ALA A 94 -24.15 -12.53 -32.36
CA ALA A 94 -24.02 -13.02 -30.99
C ALA A 94 -22.73 -12.53 -30.32
N MET A 95 -21.61 -12.58 -31.04
CA MET A 95 -20.32 -12.08 -30.54
C MET A 95 -20.34 -10.56 -30.31
N ARG A 96 -21.03 -9.78 -31.16
CA ARG A 96 -21.21 -8.32 -30.95
C ARG A 96 -22.01 -8.00 -29.69
N TYR A 97 -22.96 -8.84 -29.30
CA TYR A 97 -23.72 -8.71 -28.05
C TYR A 97 -22.98 -9.25 -26.82
N GLY A 98 -21.73 -9.70 -26.98
CA GLY A 98 -20.87 -10.14 -25.89
C GLY A 98 -20.97 -11.61 -25.52
N ALA A 99 -21.47 -12.48 -26.42
CA ALA A 99 -21.36 -13.91 -26.23
C ALA A 99 -19.87 -14.30 -26.10
N PHE A 100 -19.56 -15.24 -25.22
CA PHE A 100 -18.20 -15.77 -25.07
C PHE A 100 -17.84 -16.69 -26.25
N ASN A 101 -18.78 -17.54 -26.64
CA ASN A 101 -18.64 -18.41 -27.81
C ASN A 101 -20.01 -18.78 -28.37
N TYR A 102 -20.00 -19.33 -29.56
CA TYR A 102 -21.15 -19.75 -30.34
C TYR A 102 -20.89 -21.14 -30.92
N ILE A 103 -21.80 -22.07 -30.69
CA ILE A 103 -21.65 -23.49 -31.07
C ILE A 103 -22.81 -23.91 -31.95
N THR A 104 -22.54 -24.51 -33.11
CA THR A 104 -23.58 -24.96 -34.07
C THR A 104 -23.98 -26.40 -33.84
N LYS A 105 -25.29 -26.67 -33.66
CA LYS A 105 -25.85 -28.02 -33.60
C LYS A 105 -25.94 -28.64 -35.03
N PRO A 106 -25.51 -29.89 -35.27
CA PRO A 106 -24.87 -30.78 -34.30
C PRO A 106 -23.40 -30.48 -34.09
N PHE A 107 -22.94 -30.55 -32.84
CA PHE A 107 -21.54 -30.38 -32.45
C PHE A 107 -20.98 -31.68 -31.84
N SER A 108 -19.67 -31.79 -31.79
CA SER A 108 -19.02 -32.89 -31.08
C SER A 108 -18.92 -32.58 -29.59
N ASN A 109 -18.89 -33.63 -28.75
CA ASN A 109 -18.67 -33.46 -27.31
C ASN A 109 -17.38 -32.73 -27.01
N ASP A 110 -16.32 -32.99 -27.78
CA ASP A 110 -15.00 -32.36 -27.62
C ASP A 110 -15.07 -30.86 -27.89
N GLU A 111 -15.81 -30.40 -28.89
CA GLU A 111 -16.00 -28.99 -29.22
C GLU A 111 -16.72 -28.24 -28.09
N LEU A 112 -17.80 -28.85 -27.57
CA LEU A 112 -18.53 -28.27 -26.43
C LEU A 112 -17.66 -28.20 -25.19
N LEU A 113 -16.99 -29.30 -24.82
CA LEU A 113 -16.13 -29.36 -23.64
C LEU A 113 -14.98 -28.41 -23.73
N LEU A 114 -14.34 -28.25 -24.89
CA LEU A 114 -13.27 -27.27 -25.10
C LEU A 114 -13.77 -25.82 -24.90
N SER A 115 -14.96 -25.52 -25.44
CA SER A 115 -15.55 -24.17 -25.27
C SER A 115 -15.90 -23.88 -23.82
N ILE A 116 -16.41 -24.86 -23.08
CA ILE A 116 -16.73 -24.75 -21.65
C ILE A 116 -15.43 -24.63 -20.84
N GLN A 117 -14.39 -25.38 -21.18
CA GLN A 117 -13.10 -25.30 -20.51
C GLN A 117 -12.50 -23.88 -20.59
N ASN A 118 -12.49 -23.28 -21.78
CA ASN A 118 -12.02 -21.92 -21.98
C ASN A 118 -12.87 -20.90 -21.18
N ALA A 119 -14.19 -21.07 -21.16
CA ALA A 119 -15.08 -20.23 -20.36
C ALA A 119 -14.84 -20.41 -18.84
N ALA A 120 -14.57 -21.64 -18.40
CA ALA A 120 -14.27 -21.95 -17.00
C ALA A 120 -12.95 -21.35 -16.54
N GLU A 121 -11.94 -21.29 -17.39
CA GLU A 121 -10.68 -20.60 -17.09
C GLU A 121 -10.93 -19.11 -16.83
N LEU A 122 -11.73 -18.45 -17.67
CA LEU A 122 -12.10 -17.05 -17.48
C LEU A 122 -12.90 -16.84 -16.20
N ALA A 123 -13.89 -17.67 -15.92
CA ALA A 123 -14.71 -17.60 -14.71
C ALA A 123 -13.86 -17.80 -13.44
N ARG A 124 -12.95 -18.79 -13.44
CA ARG A 124 -12.00 -19.03 -12.34
C ARG A 124 -11.07 -17.83 -12.10
N ALA A 125 -10.51 -17.28 -13.17
CA ALA A 125 -9.64 -16.10 -13.08
C ALA A 125 -10.41 -14.90 -12.48
N HIS A 126 -11.66 -14.69 -12.89
CA HIS A 126 -12.51 -13.64 -12.33
C HIS A 126 -12.81 -13.88 -10.84
N ARG A 127 -13.18 -15.10 -10.45
CA ARG A 127 -13.43 -15.47 -9.05
C ARG A 127 -12.18 -15.27 -8.18
N GLN A 128 -11.01 -15.69 -8.66
CA GLN A 128 -9.74 -15.46 -7.94
C GLN A 128 -9.43 -13.97 -7.76
N TYR A 129 -9.69 -13.18 -8.80
CA TYR A 129 -9.55 -11.73 -8.72
C TYR A 129 -10.49 -11.12 -7.66
N GLN A 130 -11.75 -11.53 -7.61
CA GLN A 130 -12.71 -11.05 -6.62
C GLN A 130 -12.31 -11.43 -5.19
N LEU A 131 -11.94 -12.69 -4.95
CA LEU A 131 -11.47 -13.15 -3.63
C LEU A 131 -10.22 -12.40 -3.17
N LEU A 132 -9.26 -12.20 -4.07
CA LEU A 132 -8.06 -11.42 -3.76
C LEU A 132 -8.42 -9.99 -3.38
N ARG A 133 -9.35 -9.41 -4.10
CA ARG A 133 -9.82 -8.06 -3.88
C ARG A 133 -10.59 -7.90 -2.56
N GLU A 134 -11.52 -8.79 -2.25
CA GLU A 134 -12.21 -8.83 -0.96
C GLU A 134 -11.20 -8.93 0.20
N SER A 135 -10.19 -9.78 0.04
CA SER A 135 -9.11 -9.88 1.02
C SER A 135 -8.30 -8.59 1.17
N LEU A 136 -8.12 -7.81 0.09
CA LEU A 136 -7.49 -6.50 0.14
C LEU A 136 -8.41 -5.45 0.81
N GLU A 137 -9.70 -5.47 0.53
CA GLU A 137 -10.67 -4.59 1.19
C GLU A 137 -10.79 -4.90 2.68
N GLU A 138 -10.86 -6.17 3.06
CA GLU A 138 -10.78 -6.60 4.46
C GLU A 138 -9.49 -6.15 5.13
N ARG A 139 -8.37 -6.20 4.40
CA ARG A 139 -7.04 -5.84 4.92
C ARG A 139 -6.80 -4.34 5.01
N TYR A 140 -7.43 -3.54 4.14
CA TYR A 140 -7.11 -2.12 3.96
C TYR A 140 -8.33 -1.19 3.99
N GLY A 141 -9.54 -1.72 4.15
CA GLY A 141 -10.75 -0.92 4.30
C GLY A 141 -10.76 -0.07 5.58
N LYS A 142 -11.68 0.88 5.67
CA LYS A 142 -11.76 1.82 6.80
C LYS A 142 -11.92 1.15 8.17
N HIS A 143 -12.51 -0.05 8.22
CA HIS A 143 -12.66 -0.84 9.45
C HIS A 143 -11.32 -1.33 10.03
N GLN A 144 -10.24 -1.28 9.26
CA GLN A 144 -8.88 -1.57 9.75
C GLN A 144 -8.22 -0.38 10.48
N ILE A 145 -8.84 0.81 10.41
CA ILE A 145 -8.37 1.97 11.18
C ILE A 145 -8.90 1.84 12.61
N ILE A 146 -8.02 1.32 13.47
CA ILE A 146 -8.35 1.09 14.88
C ILE A 146 -8.24 2.41 15.65
N GLY A 147 -9.35 2.82 16.28
CA GLY A 147 -9.40 4.01 17.13
C GLY A 147 -10.83 4.43 17.41
N ARG A 148 -11.04 5.00 18.61
CA ARG A 148 -12.33 5.55 19.09
C ARG A 148 -12.17 6.98 19.61
N SER A 149 -10.96 7.56 19.55
CA SER A 149 -10.75 8.95 19.92
C SER A 149 -11.58 9.88 19.03
N ARG A 150 -11.90 11.06 19.56
CA ARG A 150 -12.66 12.07 18.80
C ARG A 150 -11.95 12.41 17.48
N ALA A 151 -10.65 12.60 17.54
CA ALA A 151 -9.84 12.94 16.36
C ALA A 151 -9.90 11.87 15.25
N ILE A 152 -9.88 10.56 15.61
CA ILE A 152 -10.04 9.47 14.63
C ILE A 152 -11.48 9.42 14.10
N ARG A 153 -12.49 9.63 14.91
CA ARG A 153 -13.89 9.68 14.43
C ARG A 153 -14.12 10.84 13.48
N ASP A 154 -13.62 12.03 13.80
CA ASP A 154 -13.75 13.22 12.95
C ASP A 154 -13.02 12.99 11.61
N MET A 155 -11.84 12.36 11.64
CA MET A 155 -11.09 11.97 10.45
C MET A 155 -11.86 10.95 9.59
N LEU A 156 -12.45 9.89 10.21
CA LEU A 156 -13.25 8.90 9.48
C LEU A 156 -14.49 9.53 8.84
N ALA A 157 -15.14 10.47 9.52
CA ALA A 157 -16.26 11.23 8.95
C ALA A 157 -15.82 12.08 7.73
N LEU A 158 -14.58 12.58 7.71
CA LEU A 158 -14.01 13.23 6.53
C LEU A 158 -13.73 12.22 5.41
N VAL A 159 -13.23 11.04 5.72
CA VAL A 159 -13.03 9.94 4.75
C VAL A 159 -14.36 9.59 4.07
N ASP A 160 -15.44 9.43 4.84
CA ASP A 160 -16.76 9.10 4.30
C ASP A 160 -17.30 10.19 3.35
N ARG A 161 -17.04 11.47 3.65
CA ARG A 161 -17.43 12.58 2.78
C ARG A 161 -16.52 12.76 1.57
N ALA A 162 -15.23 12.55 1.75
CA ALA A 162 -14.24 12.67 0.68
C ALA A 162 -14.27 11.46 -0.28
N GLY A 163 -14.62 10.26 0.21
CA GLY A 163 -14.66 9.02 -0.56
C GLY A 163 -15.38 9.18 -1.90
N PRO A 164 -16.66 9.54 -1.94
CA PRO A 164 -17.43 9.69 -3.19
C PRO A 164 -16.94 10.80 -4.13
N SER A 165 -16.15 11.74 -3.63
CA SER A 165 -15.65 12.88 -4.41
C SER A 165 -14.47 12.49 -5.30
N ARG A 166 -14.32 13.19 -6.44
CA ARG A 166 -13.11 13.10 -7.28
C ARG A 166 -12.00 14.08 -6.85
N ALA A 167 -12.22 14.84 -5.78
CA ALA A 167 -11.28 15.85 -5.30
C ALA A 167 -9.96 15.23 -4.82
N THR A 168 -8.87 15.98 -5.00
CA THR A 168 -7.56 15.63 -4.44
C THR A 168 -7.62 15.74 -2.92
N VAL A 169 -7.06 14.76 -2.22
CA VAL A 169 -6.97 14.73 -0.76
C VAL A 169 -5.51 14.85 -0.35
N LEU A 170 -5.21 15.79 0.55
CA LEU A 170 -3.88 15.90 1.16
C LEU A 170 -3.93 15.42 2.60
N ILE A 171 -3.26 14.30 2.88
CA ILE A 171 -3.15 13.71 4.21
C ILE A 171 -1.86 14.20 4.87
N THR A 172 -1.98 14.89 5.99
CA THR A 172 -0.84 15.33 6.79
C THR A 172 -0.77 14.55 8.09
N GLY A 173 0.42 14.33 8.62
CA GLY A 173 0.62 13.65 9.91
C GLY A 173 2.02 13.06 10.01
N GLU A 174 2.46 12.81 11.24
CA GLU A 174 3.79 12.27 11.52
C GLU A 174 4.04 10.91 10.84
N SER A 175 5.33 10.53 10.72
CA SER A 175 5.68 9.20 10.20
C SER A 175 5.09 8.11 11.10
N GLY A 176 4.59 7.02 10.48
CA GLY A 176 4.04 5.88 11.21
C GLY A 176 2.63 6.05 11.77
N THR A 177 1.93 7.16 11.51
CA THR A 177 0.55 7.40 11.96
C THR A 177 -0.50 6.56 11.21
N GLY A 178 -0.20 6.05 10.00
CA GLY A 178 -1.10 5.26 9.18
C GLY A 178 -1.68 5.99 7.97
N LYS A 179 -0.99 7.01 7.42
CA LYS A 179 -1.42 7.80 6.25
C LYS A 179 -1.82 6.94 5.05
N GLU A 180 -1.04 5.89 4.74
CA GLU A 180 -1.36 4.96 3.63
C GLU A 180 -2.66 4.21 3.88
N LEU A 181 -2.92 3.77 5.13
CA LEU A 181 -4.17 3.08 5.47
C LEU A 181 -5.38 3.99 5.25
N VAL A 182 -5.26 5.27 5.61
CA VAL A 182 -6.30 6.29 5.35
C VAL A 182 -6.49 6.52 3.85
N ALA A 183 -5.41 6.59 3.07
CA ALA A 183 -5.50 6.74 1.61
C ALA A 183 -6.23 5.57 0.95
N ARG A 184 -5.95 4.34 1.39
CA ARG A 184 -6.67 3.12 0.95
C ARG A 184 -8.13 3.15 1.37
N ALA A 185 -8.43 3.56 2.61
CA ALA A 185 -9.82 3.71 3.08
C ALA A 185 -10.60 4.72 2.21
N ILE A 186 -9.99 5.83 1.79
CA ILE A 186 -10.59 6.79 0.86
C ILE A 186 -10.88 6.15 -0.50
N HIS A 187 -9.95 5.35 -1.01
CA HIS A 187 -10.12 4.63 -2.28
C HIS A 187 -11.28 3.64 -2.21
N PHE A 188 -11.29 2.74 -1.21
CA PHE A 188 -12.35 1.74 -1.03
C PHE A 188 -13.73 2.35 -0.73
N SER A 189 -13.77 3.57 -0.19
CA SER A 189 -15.03 4.34 0.01
C SER A 189 -15.44 5.15 -1.23
N SER A 190 -14.78 4.98 -2.38
CA SER A 190 -15.02 5.76 -3.59
C SER A 190 -15.73 4.93 -4.67
N PRO A 191 -16.36 5.59 -5.68
CA PRO A 191 -16.87 4.91 -6.88
C PRO A 191 -15.80 4.15 -7.67
N ARG A 192 -14.50 4.45 -7.41
CA ARG A 192 -13.35 3.80 -8.02
C ARG A 192 -12.79 2.65 -7.17
N SER A 193 -13.55 2.18 -6.20
CA SER A 193 -13.13 1.08 -5.31
C SER A 193 -12.80 -0.21 -6.07
N GLN A 194 -13.33 -0.38 -7.28
CA GLN A 194 -13.09 -1.51 -8.19
C GLN A 194 -11.83 -1.32 -9.06
N GLU A 195 -11.33 -0.09 -9.14
CA GLU A 195 -10.25 0.30 -10.03
C GLU A 195 -8.88 0.20 -9.31
N PRO A 196 -7.75 0.29 -10.02
CA PRO A 196 -6.43 0.19 -9.41
C PRO A 196 -6.17 1.23 -8.33
N PHE A 197 -5.52 0.79 -7.22
CA PHE A 197 -4.87 1.66 -6.25
C PHE A 197 -3.36 1.52 -6.38
N VAL A 198 -2.73 2.53 -6.93
CA VAL A 198 -1.27 2.55 -7.15
C VAL A 198 -0.62 3.47 -6.13
N SER A 199 0.35 2.97 -5.37
CA SER A 199 1.10 3.76 -4.38
C SER A 199 2.54 4.00 -4.83
N VAL A 200 3.02 5.22 -4.58
CA VAL A 200 4.41 5.62 -4.83
C VAL A 200 4.93 6.39 -3.62
N ASN A 201 6.08 5.97 -3.11
CA ASN A 201 6.80 6.73 -2.08
C ASN A 201 7.85 7.61 -2.75
N CYS A 202 7.68 8.92 -2.65
CA CYS A 202 8.53 9.90 -3.31
C CYS A 202 9.93 10.03 -2.68
N MET A 203 10.10 9.57 -1.44
CA MET A 203 11.39 9.59 -0.72
C MET A 203 12.27 8.37 -1.04
N ALA A 204 11.66 7.24 -1.42
CA ALA A 204 12.36 5.96 -1.52
C ALA A 204 13.29 5.83 -2.73
N LEU A 205 13.22 6.75 -3.69
CA LEU A 205 13.91 6.67 -4.99
C LEU A 205 14.71 7.94 -5.29
N ASN A 206 15.82 7.78 -6.00
CA ASN A 206 16.55 8.93 -6.55
C ASN A 206 15.67 9.70 -7.55
N PRO A 207 15.82 11.03 -7.69
CA PRO A 207 14.94 11.87 -8.50
C PRO A 207 14.71 11.37 -9.94
N GLY A 208 15.75 10.98 -10.66
CA GLY A 208 15.62 10.46 -12.04
C GLY A 208 14.91 9.11 -12.13
N VAL A 209 15.08 8.25 -11.11
CA VAL A 209 14.35 6.98 -11.01
C VAL A 209 12.90 7.23 -10.65
N LEU A 210 12.63 8.17 -9.73
CA LEU A 210 11.26 8.55 -9.36
C LEU A 210 10.51 9.13 -10.56
N GLU A 211 11.16 9.97 -11.37
CA GLU A 211 10.58 10.52 -12.59
C GLU A 211 10.17 9.42 -13.58
N SER A 212 11.07 8.48 -13.83
CA SER A 212 10.83 7.33 -14.71
C SER A 212 9.75 6.39 -14.15
N GLU A 213 9.68 6.18 -12.84
CA GLU A 213 8.60 5.38 -12.21
C GLU A 213 7.26 6.11 -12.33
N LEU A 214 7.18 7.41 -12.07
CA LEU A 214 5.94 8.17 -12.14
C LEU A 214 5.40 8.28 -13.57
N PHE A 215 6.23 8.75 -14.50
CA PHE A 215 5.82 9.11 -15.85
C PHE A 215 6.09 8.02 -16.90
N GLY A 216 6.90 7.00 -16.55
CA GLY A 216 7.37 6.03 -17.52
C GLY A 216 8.51 6.57 -18.38
N HIS A 217 9.05 5.74 -19.26
CA HIS A 217 10.12 6.16 -20.16
C HIS A 217 10.04 5.45 -21.51
N GLU A 218 10.52 6.14 -22.54
CA GLU A 218 10.73 5.57 -23.86
C GLU A 218 12.08 4.85 -23.95
N LYS A 219 12.17 3.90 -24.88
CA LYS A 219 13.42 3.19 -25.13
C LYS A 219 14.53 4.18 -25.50
N GLY A 220 15.68 4.11 -24.82
CA GLY A 220 16.84 4.96 -25.08
C GLY A 220 16.83 6.33 -24.40
N SER A 221 15.85 6.63 -23.55
CA SER A 221 15.73 7.94 -22.88
C SER A 221 16.85 8.22 -21.86
N PHE A 222 17.50 7.19 -21.33
CA PHE A 222 18.68 7.28 -20.46
C PHE A 222 19.53 6.01 -20.55
N THR A 223 20.73 6.04 -19.99
CA THR A 223 21.64 4.88 -19.91
C THR A 223 20.98 3.76 -19.10
N GLY A 224 20.56 2.67 -19.79
CA GLY A 224 19.84 1.55 -19.18
C GLY A 224 18.36 1.42 -19.59
N ALA A 225 17.80 2.36 -20.34
CA ALA A 225 16.45 2.28 -20.90
C ALA A 225 16.40 1.33 -22.13
N VAL A 226 16.47 0.02 -21.88
CA VAL A 226 16.52 -1.01 -22.94
C VAL A 226 15.17 -1.16 -23.66
N ALA A 227 14.06 -0.94 -22.95
CA ALA A 227 12.68 -1.05 -23.45
C ALA A 227 11.84 0.11 -22.93
N MET A 228 10.72 0.39 -23.60
CA MET A 228 9.69 1.31 -23.10
C MET A 228 9.04 0.71 -21.85
N ARG A 229 8.75 1.56 -20.84
CA ARG A 229 8.05 1.16 -19.60
C ARG A 229 6.96 2.17 -19.26
N ARG A 230 5.76 1.64 -18.97
CA ARG A 230 4.62 2.45 -18.49
C ARG A 230 4.86 2.97 -17.08
N GLY A 231 4.53 4.23 -16.86
CA GLY A 231 4.62 4.89 -15.57
C GLY A 231 3.44 4.60 -14.63
N ARG A 232 3.57 5.03 -13.37
CA ARG A 232 2.53 4.86 -12.34
C ARG A 232 1.26 5.64 -12.67
N PHE A 233 1.37 6.78 -13.36
CA PHE A 233 0.22 7.53 -13.85
C PHE A 233 -0.62 6.71 -14.83
N GLU A 234 0.02 6.01 -15.77
CA GLU A 234 -0.68 5.12 -16.70
C GLU A 234 -1.29 3.91 -15.97
N GLN A 235 -0.55 3.31 -15.02
CA GLN A 235 -1.03 2.16 -14.24
C GLN A 235 -2.22 2.49 -13.35
N ALA A 236 -2.34 3.74 -12.88
CA ALA A 236 -3.42 4.22 -12.04
C ALA A 236 -4.63 4.73 -12.83
N SER A 237 -4.61 4.67 -14.17
CA SER A 237 -5.70 5.18 -15.01
C SER A 237 -7.02 4.49 -14.68
N GLY A 238 -8.09 5.25 -14.57
CA GLY A 238 -9.39 4.81 -14.06
C GLY A 238 -9.49 4.82 -12.52
N GLY A 239 -8.36 4.65 -11.82
CA GLY A 239 -8.27 4.40 -10.39
C GLY A 239 -7.76 5.57 -9.54
N THR A 240 -6.93 5.23 -8.54
CA THR A 240 -6.38 6.18 -7.58
C THR A 240 -4.85 6.05 -7.51
N LEU A 241 -4.15 7.17 -7.64
CA LEU A 241 -2.72 7.27 -7.39
C LEU A 241 -2.49 7.87 -6.00
N PHE A 242 -1.80 7.14 -5.14
CA PHE A 242 -1.35 7.59 -3.84
C PHE A 242 0.13 8.00 -3.90
N LEU A 243 0.39 9.26 -3.59
CA LEU A 243 1.72 9.84 -3.52
C LEU A 243 2.10 10.04 -2.06
N ASP A 244 2.98 9.20 -1.52
CA ASP A 244 3.48 9.34 -0.15
C ASP A 244 4.73 10.22 -0.13
N GLU A 245 4.83 11.04 0.91
CA GLU A 245 5.91 11.99 1.17
C GLU A 245 6.13 12.99 0.01
N VAL A 246 5.02 13.63 -0.46
CA VAL A 246 5.07 14.62 -1.56
C VAL A 246 5.95 15.84 -1.25
N GLY A 247 6.21 16.13 0.02
CA GLY A 247 7.12 17.19 0.44
C GLY A 247 8.61 16.95 0.12
N GLU A 248 8.94 15.75 -0.42
CA GLU A 248 10.30 15.39 -0.86
C GLU A 248 10.51 15.55 -2.37
N LEU A 249 9.46 15.95 -3.12
CA LEU A 249 9.56 16.14 -4.57
C LEU A 249 10.50 17.28 -4.94
N THR A 250 11.37 17.05 -5.91
CA THR A 250 12.23 18.11 -6.47
C THR A 250 11.40 19.14 -7.24
N PRO A 251 11.90 20.38 -7.41
CA PRO A 251 11.17 21.42 -8.14
C PRO A 251 10.73 21.01 -9.54
N GLU A 252 11.56 20.25 -10.25
CA GLU A 252 11.27 19.74 -11.61
C GLU A 252 10.07 18.77 -11.58
N LEU A 253 10.04 17.86 -10.63
CA LEU A 253 8.93 16.90 -10.47
C LEU A 253 7.64 17.59 -10.02
N GLN A 254 7.75 18.65 -9.20
CA GLN A 254 6.60 19.46 -8.81
C GLN A 254 5.93 20.12 -10.03
N VAL A 255 6.71 20.63 -10.99
CA VAL A 255 6.17 21.21 -12.25
C VAL A 255 5.42 20.15 -13.06
N LYS A 256 6.03 18.97 -13.24
CA LYS A 256 5.39 17.87 -13.99
C LYS A 256 4.12 17.38 -13.30
N LEU A 257 4.15 17.21 -11.98
CA LEU A 257 2.96 16.82 -11.21
C LEU A 257 1.83 17.85 -11.33
N LEU A 258 2.16 19.15 -11.26
CA LEU A 258 1.19 20.21 -11.43
C LEU A 258 0.51 20.15 -12.80
N ARG A 259 1.28 19.92 -13.88
CA ARG A 259 0.74 19.77 -15.25
C ARG A 259 -0.28 18.62 -15.30
N VAL A 260 0.05 17.45 -14.74
CA VAL A 260 -0.90 16.32 -14.68
C VAL A 260 -2.16 16.65 -13.88
N LEU A 261 -2.03 17.36 -12.75
CA LEU A 261 -3.17 17.76 -11.92
C LEU A 261 -4.11 18.74 -12.64
N GLN A 262 -3.58 19.58 -13.53
CA GLN A 262 -4.33 20.62 -14.25
C GLN A 262 -4.90 20.11 -15.57
N GLU A 263 -4.05 19.48 -16.39
CA GLU A 263 -4.33 19.14 -17.78
C GLU A 263 -4.78 17.68 -17.98
N ARG A 264 -4.56 16.83 -16.97
CA ARG A 264 -4.82 15.37 -17.07
C ARG A 264 -4.02 14.69 -18.16
N ARG A 265 -2.87 15.27 -18.51
CA ARG A 265 -1.96 14.78 -19.57
C ARG A 265 -0.53 14.88 -19.10
N PHE A 266 0.32 14.03 -19.64
CA PHE A 266 1.77 14.06 -19.45
C PHE A 266 2.49 13.36 -20.61
N GLU A 267 3.81 13.49 -20.63
CA GLU A 267 4.70 12.83 -21.57
C GLU A 267 5.64 11.88 -20.83
N ARG A 268 5.98 10.74 -21.43
CA ARG A 268 7.02 9.84 -20.89
C ARG A 268 8.38 10.52 -20.96
N VAL A 269 9.29 10.08 -20.09
CA VAL A 269 10.70 10.55 -20.12
C VAL A 269 11.32 10.18 -21.45
N GLY A 270 11.81 11.19 -22.18
CA GLY A 270 12.40 11.02 -23.52
C GLY A 270 11.39 10.86 -24.65
N GLY A 271 10.09 10.96 -24.38
CA GLY A 271 9.01 10.95 -25.37
C GLY A 271 8.41 12.34 -25.59
N SER A 272 7.63 12.47 -26.68
CA SER A 272 6.86 13.67 -27.02
C SER A 272 5.36 13.36 -27.23
N GLU A 273 4.95 12.13 -26.97
CA GLU A 273 3.54 11.72 -27.06
C GLU A 273 2.81 12.11 -25.79
N GLU A 274 1.73 12.92 -25.92
CA GLU A 274 0.85 13.26 -24.81
C GLU A 274 -0.06 12.08 -24.46
N ILE A 275 -0.02 11.67 -23.21
CA ILE A 275 -0.83 10.56 -22.66
C ILE A 275 -1.88 11.16 -21.74
N GLU A 276 -3.16 10.92 -22.07
CA GLU A 276 -4.30 11.35 -21.25
C GLU A 276 -4.60 10.31 -20.18
N VAL A 277 -4.87 10.77 -18.94
CA VAL A 277 -5.19 9.90 -17.79
C VAL A 277 -6.37 10.44 -16.97
N ASP A 278 -7.29 9.56 -16.63
CA ASP A 278 -8.33 9.85 -15.64
C ASP A 278 -7.99 9.20 -14.30
N ILE A 279 -7.32 9.95 -13.45
CA ILE A 279 -6.88 9.47 -12.13
C ILE A 279 -7.44 10.36 -11.01
N ARG A 280 -7.65 9.73 -9.85
CA ARG A 280 -7.82 10.43 -8.59
C ARG A 280 -6.49 10.47 -7.85
N ILE A 281 -6.10 11.63 -7.32
CA ILE A 281 -4.87 11.77 -6.55
C ILE A 281 -5.18 11.89 -5.06
N VAL A 282 -4.48 11.07 -4.25
CA VAL A 282 -4.39 11.20 -2.81
C VAL A 282 -2.91 11.40 -2.48
N ALA A 283 -2.57 12.50 -1.84
CA ALA A 283 -1.20 12.84 -1.47
C ALA A 283 -1.01 12.77 0.04
N ALA A 284 0.16 12.37 0.50
CA ALA A 284 0.50 12.36 1.92
C ALA A 284 1.87 12.97 2.18
N THR A 285 2.06 13.56 3.36
CA THR A 285 3.35 14.08 3.81
C THR A 285 3.41 14.14 5.35
N ASN A 286 4.60 13.99 5.88
CA ASN A 286 4.90 14.23 7.29
C ASN A 286 5.43 15.68 7.53
N LYS A 287 5.73 16.42 6.47
CA LYS A 287 6.23 17.80 6.55
C LYS A 287 5.07 18.80 6.54
N ASP A 288 5.26 19.90 7.24
CA ASP A 288 4.44 21.10 7.01
C ASP A 288 4.90 21.73 5.68
N LEU A 289 4.00 21.78 4.69
CA LEU A 289 4.33 22.30 3.37
C LEU A 289 4.37 23.84 3.34
N MET A 290 3.70 24.55 4.27
CA MET A 290 3.68 26.02 4.26
C MET A 290 5.06 26.64 4.45
N PRO A 291 5.90 26.20 5.42
CA PRO A 291 7.29 26.68 5.51
C PRO A 291 8.11 26.42 4.26
N LEU A 292 7.89 25.28 3.58
CA LEU A 292 8.57 24.94 2.32
C LEU A 292 8.13 25.85 1.17
N VAL A 293 6.86 26.24 1.12
CA VAL A 293 6.33 27.25 0.17
C VAL A 293 6.98 28.60 0.43
N GLN A 294 7.04 29.05 1.69
CA GLN A 294 7.68 30.31 2.06
C GLN A 294 9.18 30.33 1.75
N ALA A 295 9.85 29.20 1.89
CA ALA A 295 11.27 29.05 1.53
C ALA A 295 11.51 28.91 0.02
N GLY A 296 10.45 28.82 -0.82
CA GLY A 296 10.56 28.63 -2.27
C GLY A 296 10.99 27.24 -2.72
N THR A 297 11.07 26.26 -1.79
CA THR A 297 11.42 24.86 -2.10
C THR A 297 10.23 24.01 -2.50
N PHE A 298 9.02 24.46 -2.19
CA PHE A 298 7.77 23.86 -2.64
C PHE A 298 6.91 24.92 -3.35
N ARG A 299 6.35 24.59 -4.51
CA ARG A 299 5.57 25.53 -5.31
C ARG A 299 4.22 25.81 -4.67
N GLU A 300 3.84 27.07 -4.61
CA GLU A 300 2.56 27.52 -4.05
C GLU A 300 1.36 27.02 -4.85
N ASP A 301 1.46 27.03 -6.19
CA ASP A 301 0.41 26.56 -7.09
C ASP A 301 0.11 25.06 -6.91
N LEU A 302 1.13 24.24 -6.76
CA LEU A 302 1.01 22.82 -6.46
C LEU A 302 0.40 22.58 -5.08
N TYR A 303 0.81 23.35 -4.06
CA TYR A 303 0.25 23.24 -2.72
C TYR A 303 -1.26 23.41 -2.72
N TYR A 304 -1.78 24.47 -3.33
CA TYR A 304 -3.23 24.69 -3.39
C TYR A 304 -3.96 23.64 -4.23
N ARG A 305 -3.33 23.11 -5.26
CA ARG A 305 -3.92 22.05 -6.08
C ARG A 305 -3.98 20.69 -5.38
N LEU A 306 -3.03 20.41 -4.48
CA LEU A 306 -3.03 19.22 -3.63
C LEU A 306 -3.98 19.37 -2.42
N ARG A 307 -4.09 20.56 -1.82
CA ARG A 307 -4.85 20.83 -0.60
C ARG A 307 -6.33 21.16 -0.85
N VAL A 308 -6.99 20.44 -1.76
CA VAL A 308 -8.44 20.64 -1.99
C VAL A 308 -9.25 20.12 -0.80
N VAL A 309 -8.94 18.91 -0.33
CA VAL A 309 -9.50 18.35 0.90
C VAL A 309 -8.35 18.03 1.86
N PRO A 310 -8.06 18.91 2.82
CA PRO A 310 -7.04 18.63 3.83
C PRO A 310 -7.57 17.63 4.86
N LEU A 311 -6.75 16.62 5.19
CA LEU A 311 -7.01 15.63 6.21
C LEU A 311 -5.78 15.52 7.11
N HIS A 312 -5.97 15.76 8.40
CA HIS A 312 -4.89 15.64 9.38
C HIS A 312 -5.04 14.36 10.19
N LEU A 313 -3.97 13.56 10.24
CA LEU A 313 -3.91 12.33 11.01
C LEU A 313 -3.07 12.59 12.28
N PRO A 314 -3.71 12.64 13.47
CA PRO A 314 -3.03 12.99 14.70
C PRO A 314 -2.01 11.92 15.11
N PRO A 315 -0.92 12.31 15.80
CA PRO A 315 0.04 11.35 16.37
C PRO A 315 -0.61 10.52 17.49
N LEU A 316 -0.04 9.35 17.78
CA LEU A 316 -0.61 8.39 18.73
C LEU A 316 -0.80 8.98 20.14
N ARG A 317 0.10 9.85 20.59
CA ARG A 317 0.02 10.55 21.89
C ARG A 317 -1.22 11.46 22.02
N GLU A 318 -1.81 11.90 20.91
CA GLU A 318 -3.00 12.77 20.87
C GLU A 318 -4.31 11.97 20.68
N ARG A 319 -4.20 10.64 20.51
CA ARG A 319 -5.35 9.74 20.32
C ARG A 319 -5.81 9.10 21.63
N GLY A 320 -6.00 9.84 22.70
CA GLY A 320 -6.28 9.33 24.04
C GLY A 320 -7.21 8.11 24.06
N GLY A 321 -6.77 7.00 24.67
CA GLY A 321 -7.50 5.72 24.76
C GLY A 321 -7.32 4.78 23.57
N ASP A 322 -6.87 5.24 22.40
CA ASP A 322 -6.67 4.37 21.23
C ASP A 322 -5.46 3.44 21.39
N LEU A 323 -4.50 3.81 22.24
CA LEU A 323 -3.33 2.97 22.54
C LEU A 323 -3.76 1.59 23.05
N ASP A 324 -4.69 1.53 23.99
CA ASP A 324 -5.15 0.27 24.58
C ASP A 324 -5.84 -0.62 23.54
N LEU A 325 -6.62 -0.01 22.64
CA LEU A 325 -7.28 -0.72 21.54
C LEU A 325 -6.26 -1.28 20.54
N LEU A 326 -5.26 -0.47 20.18
CA LEU A 326 -4.19 -0.88 19.27
C LEU A 326 -3.33 -1.99 19.87
N LEU A 327 -2.98 -1.88 21.17
CA LEU A 327 -2.26 -2.93 21.91
C LEU A 327 -3.01 -4.25 21.85
N ALA A 328 -4.30 -4.25 22.20
CA ALA A 328 -5.13 -5.46 22.19
C ALA A 328 -5.19 -6.09 20.80
N ALA A 329 -5.52 -5.29 19.77
CA ALA A 329 -5.69 -5.77 18.40
C ALA A 329 -4.39 -6.30 17.78
N PHE A 330 -3.27 -5.58 17.98
CA PHE A 330 -1.98 -6.03 17.43
C PHE A 330 -1.44 -7.25 18.16
N THR A 331 -1.60 -7.32 19.50
CA THR A 331 -1.20 -8.50 20.27
C THR A 331 -1.98 -9.73 19.83
N GLU A 332 -3.29 -9.65 19.73
CA GLU A 332 -4.13 -10.77 19.28
C GLU A 332 -3.71 -11.24 17.89
N ARG A 333 -3.53 -10.30 16.95
CA ARG A 333 -3.12 -10.61 15.58
C ARG A 333 -1.72 -11.25 15.51
N LEU A 334 -0.74 -10.71 16.24
CA LEU A 334 0.63 -11.21 16.23
C LEU A 334 0.74 -12.55 16.95
N CYS A 335 0.02 -12.75 18.06
CA CYS A 335 -0.04 -14.06 18.74
C CYS A 335 -0.67 -15.14 17.85
N ARG A 336 -1.66 -14.78 17.02
CA ARG A 336 -2.23 -15.71 16.03
C ARG A 336 -1.21 -16.08 14.95
N VAL A 337 -0.42 -15.11 14.47
CA VAL A 337 0.63 -15.34 13.45
C VAL A 337 1.76 -16.21 14.01
N HIS A 338 2.19 -15.96 15.25
CA HIS A 338 3.30 -16.67 15.90
C HIS A 338 2.84 -17.88 16.71
N ALA A 339 1.56 -18.29 16.62
CA ALA A 339 0.97 -19.43 17.33
C ALA A 339 1.26 -19.43 18.86
N CYS A 340 1.27 -18.25 19.48
CA CYS A 340 1.49 -18.09 20.92
C CYS A 340 0.20 -17.70 21.65
N LYS A 341 0.15 -17.95 22.97
CA LYS A 341 -0.96 -17.48 23.81
C LYS A 341 -0.86 -15.97 23.99
N ALA A 342 -2.02 -15.30 23.95
CA ALA A 342 -2.07 -13.87 24.24
C ALA A 342 -1.57 -13.60 25.68
N PRO A 343 -0.52 -12.79 25.83
CA PRO A 343 0.04 -12.47 27.14
C PRO A 343 -0.84 -11.48 27.89
N VAL A 344 -0.71 -11.47 29.20
CA VAL A 344 -1.35 -10.47 30.06
C VAL A 344 -0.36 -9.33 30.31
N TYR A 345 -0.78 -8.11 30.08
CA TYR A 345 0.01 -6.92 30.38
C TYR A 345 -0.04 -6.63 31.89
N ALA A 346 1.12 -6.54 32.53
CA ALA A 346 1.18 -6.07 33.91
C ALA A 346 0.72 -4.59 33.99
N PRO A 347 0.04 -4.18 35.06
CA PRO A 347 -0.43 -2.80 35.23
C PRO A 347 0.68 -1.77 35.09
N GLU A 348 1.87 -2.07 35.60
CA GLU A 348 3.07 -1.22 35.52
C GLU A 348 3.55 -1.05 34.06
N THR A 349 3.51 -2.14 33.29
CA THR A 349 3.84 -2.12 31.86
C THR A 349 2.87 -1.24 31.10
N MET A 350 1.57 -1.38 31.35
CA MET A 350 0.54 -0.54 30.72
C MET A 350 0.73 0.94 31.04
N GLU A 351 1.08 1.26 32.28
CA GLU A 351 1.34 2.66 32.65
C GLU A 351 2.57 3.23 31.94
N ARG A 352 3.65 2.46 31.81
CA ARG A 352 4.84 2.82 31.03
C ARG A 352 4.49 3.05 29.56
N LEU A 353 3.73 2.16 28.94
CA LEU A 353 3.32 2.27 27.54
C LEU A 353 2.45 3.52 27.29
N ARG A 354 1.56 3.88 28.24
CA ARG A 354 0.73 5.08 28.14
C ARG A 354 1.51 6.38 28.32
N ARG A 355 2.59 6.37 29.10
CA ARG A 355 3.47 7.55 29.30
C ARG A 355 4.48 7.77 28.19
N TYR A 356 4.75 6.72 27.41
CA TYR A 356 5.73 6.83 26.33
C TYR A 356 5.16 7.65 25.16
N PRO A 357 5.92 8.60 24.58
CA PRO A 357 5.42 9.55 23.57
C PRO A 357 5.21 8.97 22.18
N TRP A 358 5.69 7.75 21.91
CA TRP A 358 5.55 7.04 20.63
C TRP A 358 5.99 7.87 19.41
N PRO A 359 7.26 8.28 19.30
CA PRO A 359 7.73 9.12 18.20
C PRO A 359 7.56 8.45 16.82
N GLY A 360 7.64 7.12 16.75
CA GLY A 360 7.32 6.34 15.54
C GLY A 360 5.86 5.93 15.41
N ASN A 361 4.99 6.46 16.29
CA ASN A 361 3.55 6.27 16.26
C ASN A 361 3.10 4.79 16.23
N VAL A 362 2.09 4.47 15.40
CA VAL A 362 1.52 3.12 15.29
C VAL A 362 2.54 2.12 14.71
N ARG A 363 3.47 2.60 13.86
CA ARG A 363 4.52 1.73 13.29
C ARG A 363 5.49 1.25 14.38
N GLU A 364 5.93 2.15 15.24
CA GLU A 364 6.78 1.82 16.39
C GLU A 364 6.05 0.90 17.36
N LEU A 365 4.81 1.25 17.72
CA LEU A 365 3.99 0.43 18.60
C LEU A 365 3.86 -1.01 18.09
N LYS A 366 3.55 -1.20 16.81
CA LYS A 366 3.43 -2.53 16.19
C LYS A 366 4.74 -3.30 16.27
N ASN A 367 5.86 -2.66 15.93
CA ASN A 367 7.19 -3.30 15.96
C ASN A 367 7.59 -3.70 17.39
N GLU A 368 7.30 -2.85 18.39
CA GLU A 368 7.57 -3.16 19.79
C GLU A 368 6.73 -4.34 20.29
N ILE A 369 5.45 -4.41 19.92
CA ILE A 369 4.59 -5.56 20.26
C ILE A 369 5.12 -6.82 19.59
N GLU A 370 5.47 -6.76 18.30
CA GLU A 370 5.99 -7.90 17.55
C GLU A 370 7.28 -8.42 18.17
N ARG A 371 8.19 -7.53 18.51
CA ARG A 371 9.42 -7.89 19.23
C ARG A 371 9.13 -8.54 20.58
N ALA A 372 8.23 -7.94 21.36
CA ALA A 372 7.85 -8.46 22.66
C ALA A 372 7.18 -9.85 22.56
N VAL A 373 6.36 -10.08 21.54
CA VAL A 373 5.71 -11.38 21.28
C VAL A 373 6.73 -12.44 20.88
N ILE A 374 7.70 -12.10 20.01
CA ILE A 374 8.77 -13.04 19.57
C ILE A 374 9.71 -13.39 20.72
N LEU A 375 10.06 -12.41 21.56
CA LEU A 375 10.99 -12.60 22.69
C LEU A 375 10.28 -13.04 23.98
N ASN A 376 8.99 -13.34 23.91
CA ASN A 376 8.17 -13.70 25.07
C ASN A 376 8.72 -14.95 25.78
N ASN A 377 9.26 -14.71 26.97
CA ASN A 377 9.64 -15.77 27.89
C ASN A 377 8.60 -15.85 29.02
N ALA A 378 7.87 -16.95 29.13
CA ALA A 378 6.98 -17.27 30.24
C ALA A 378 5.68 -16.42 30.38
N GLY A 379 5.16 -15.80 29.31
CA GLY A 379 3.83 -15.18 29.33
C GLY A 379 3.78 -13.71 29.77
N GLN A 380 4.92 -13.09 30.05
CA GLN A 380 5.04 -11.64 30.27
C GLN A 380 5.72 -10.97 29.09
N LEU A 381 5.14 -9.88 28.57
CA LEU A 381 5.77 -9.09 27.51
C LEU A 381 6.69 -8.02 28.09
N ASP A 382 7.97 -8.11 27.76
CA ASP A 382 8.94 -7.07 28.06
C ASP A 382 9.10 -6.12 26.89
N PHE A 383 8.75 -4.86 27.12
CA PHE A 383 8.93 -3.77 26.16
C PHE A 383 10.27 -3.06 26.45
N VAL A 384 11.16 -3.08 25.50
CA VAL A 384 12.37 -2.26 25.51
C VAL A 384 12.02 -0.95 24.82
N LEU A 385 11.31 -0.07 25.53
CA LEU A 385 11.05 1.28 25.06
C LEU A 385 12.41 1.98 24.97
N GLY A 386 12.89 2.22 23.75
CA GLY A 386 14.13 2.93 23.53
C GLY A 386 14.08 4.31 24.20
N ALA A 387 15.21 4.83 24.60
CA ALA A 387 15.29 6.26 24.89
C ALA A 387 14.75 6.99 23.64
N SER A 388 13.65 7.72 23.81
CA SER A 388 12.99 8.44 22.72
C SER A 388 14.05 9.19 21.90
N PRO A 389 14.02 9.15 20.55
CA PRO A 389 14.85 10.04 19.74
C PRO A 389 14.62 11.52 20.07
N ALA A 390 13.48 11.87 20.70
CA ALA A 390 13.27 13.19 21.29
C ALA A 390 14.17 13.47 22.51
N ALA A 391 14.80 12.45 23.11
CA ALA A 391 15.89 12.61 24.06
C ALA A 391 17.25 12.77 23.36
N HIS A 392 17.32 12.67 22.04
CA HIS A 392 18.34 13.26 21.19
C HIS A 392 17.88 14.63 20.66
N GLN A 393 17.27 15.48 21.51
CA GLN A 393 17.78 16.83 21.55
C GLN A 393 19.26 16.65 21.84
N PRO A 394 20.17 17.20 21.01
CA PRO A 394 21.55 17.28 21.46
C PRO A 394 21.39 17.87 22.85
N ALA A 395 21.60 17.05 23.88
CA ALA A 395 21.87 17.58 25.17
C ALA A 395 22.98 18.57 24.83
N ASP A 396 22.69 19.85 25.02
CA ASP A 396 23.67 20.88 25.15
C ASP A 396 24.55 20.55 26.38
N ARG A 397 25.17 19.37 26.30
CA ARG A 397 26.44 19.17 26.94
C ARG A 397 27.40 19.73 25.91
N PRO A 398 27.90 20.95 26.11
CA PRO A 398 28.98 21.44 25.28
C PRO A 398 30.01 20.29 25.27
N SER A 399 30.30 19.81 24.07
CA SER A 399 31.47 18.93 23.91
C SER A 399 32.56 19.72 24.59
N PRO A 400 33.26 19.19 25.63
CA PRO A 400 34.29 19.97 26.33
C PRO A 400 35.40 20.40 25.39
N PHE A 401 35.28 20.14 24.11
CA PHE A 401 36.22 20.38 23.03
C PHE A 401 35.78 21.41 22.01
N LEU A 402 34.45 21.75 21.92
CA LEU A 402 33.91 22.71 20.95
C LEU A 402 32.87 23.60 21.64
N GLU A 403 33.34 24.70 22.17
CA GLU A 403 32.50 25.81 22.63
C GLU A 403 32.10 26.61 21.39
N THR A 404 30.90 26.37 20.86
CA THR A 404 30.21 27.11 19.79
C THR A 404 30.91 27.20 18.41
N VAL A 405 30.10 27.15 17.33
CA VAL A 405 30.50 27.23 15.90
C VAL A 405 31.28 28.50 15.53
N ALA A 406 31.41 29.48 16.45
CA ALA A 406 32.16 30.71 16.25
C ALA A 406 33.67 30.56 16.49
N ASP A 407 34.12 29.50 17.17
CA ASP A 407 35.51 29.30 17.55
C ASP A 407 35.97 27.93 17.00
N VAL A 408 36.48 27.94 15.78
CA VAL A 408 37.10 26.75 15.18
C VAL A 408 38.54 26.67 15.64
N PRO A 409 38.89 25.88 16.69
CA PRO A 409 40.23 25.78 17.18
C PRO A 409 41.16 25.15 16.13
N THR A 410 42.38 25.61 16.08
CA THR A 410 43.42 24.95 15.29
C THR A 410 43.65 23.50 15.80
N LEU A 411 44.21 22.65 14.97
CA LEU A 411 44.53 21.26 15.38
C LEU A 411 45.41 21.20 16.63
N SER A 412 46.33 22.18 16.79
CA SER A 412 47.20 22.29 17.94
C SER A 412 46.42 22.64 19.22
N GLU A 413 45.48 23.57 19.14
CA GLU A 413 44.63 23.94 20.29
C GLU A 413 43.66 22.82 20.68
N LEU A 414 43.13 22.10 19.71
CA LEU A 414 42.28 20.93 19.95
C LEU A 414 43.10 19.82 20.64
N GLU A 415 44.31 19.57 20.18
CA GLU A 415 45.21 18.58 20.75
C GLU A 415 45.58 18.97 22.21
N GLU A 416 45.85 20.22 22.48
CA GLU A 416 46.14 20.70 23.84
C GLU A 416 44.93 20.54 24.76
N ARG A 417 43.75 20.98 24.35
CA ARG A 417 42.50 20.84 25.12
C ARG A 417 42.21 19.37 25.42
N TYR A 418 42.39 18.50 24.44
CA TYR A 418 42.17 17.05 24.60
C TYR A 418 43.17 16.40 25.55
N LEU A 419 44.45 16.72 25.44
CA LEU A 419 45.48 16.22 26.35
C LEU A 419 45.25 16.70 27.79
N ARG A 420 44.86 17.95 27.98
CA ARG A 420 44.54 18.52 29.29
C ARG A 420 43.38 17.82 29.94
N HIS A 421 42.29 17.58 29.20
CA HIS A 421 41.14 16.83 29.68
C HIS A 421 41.48 15.38 30.05
N ILE A 422 42.27 14.68 29.24
CA ILE A 422 42.67 13.31 29.55
C ILE A 422 43.56 13.27 30.79
N MET A 423 44.45 14.22 30.98
CA MET A 423 45.31 14.32 32.17
C MET A 423 44.49 14.62 33.44
N GLU A 424 43.47 15.48 33.36
CA GLU A 424 42.52 15.69 34.47
C GLU A 424 41.76 14.39 34.80
N ARG A 425 41.20 13.72 33.77
CA ARG A 425 40.46 12.46 33.95
C ARG A 425 41.29 11.33 34.50
N THR A 426 42.60 11.29 34.24
CA THR A 426 43.55 10.30 34.78
C THR A 426 44.23 10.74 36.04
N GLU A 427 43.82 11.89 36.65
CA GLU A 427 44.42 12.46 37.86
C GLU A 427 45.94 12.65 37.73
N GLY A 428 46.41 13.05 36.54
CA GLY A 428 47.83 13.19 36.23
C GLY A 428 48.58 11.88 35.99
N ARG A 429 47.94 10.72 36.04
CA ARG A 429 48.58 9.42 35.85
C ARG A 429 48.85 9.13 34.38
N VAL A 430 50.12 8.99 34.02
CA VAL A 430 50.52 8.69 32.64
C VAL A 430 50.53 7.17 32.41
N ARG A 431 50.86 6.33 33.42
CA ARG A 431 51.08 4.89 33.33
C ARG A 431 49.91 4.05 33.87
N GLY A 432 49.83 2.77 33.42
CA GLY A 432 48.96 1.75 33.95
C GLY A 432 47.63 1.62 33.20
N PRO A 433 46.78 0.63 33.57
CA PRO A 433 45.53 0.30 32.85
C PRO A 433 44.55 1.46 32.77
N ARG A 434 44.63 2.44 33.68
CA ARG A 434 43.82 3.67 33.73
C ARG A 434 44.65 4.92 33.44
N GLY A 435 45.90 4.78 32.93
CA GLY A 435 46.78 5.90 32.60
C GLY A 435 46.49 6.50 31.21
N ALA A 436 46.99 7.75 31.01
CA ALA A 436 46.80 8.49 29.79
C ALA A 436 47.37 7.81 28.54
N GLU A 437 48.51 7.05 28.67
CA GLU A 437 49.10 6.31 27.55
C GLU A 437 48.16 5.22 26.98
N THR A 438 47.40 4.56 27.87
CA THR A 438 46.44 3.51 27.48
C THR A 438 45.17 4.11 26.84
N LEU A 439 44.64 5.20 27.42
CA LEU A 439 43.46 5.89 26.91
C LEU A 439 43.72 6.52 25.56
N LEU A 440 44.89 7.15 25.37
CA LEU A 440 45.26 7.83 24.13
C LEU A 440 45.89 6.90 23.09
N ARG A 441 46.17 5.62 23.44
CA ARG A 441 46.85 4.66 22.58
C ARG A 441 48.13 5.23 21.97
N MET A 442 48.87 6.04 22.74
CA MET A 442 50.09 6.73 22.29
C MET A 442 51.32 6.11 22.99
N LYS A 443 52.42 6.07 22.24
CA LYS A 443 53.70 5.70 22.85
C LYS A 443 54.08 6.75 23.91
N ARG A 444 54.59 6.25 25.05
CA ARG A 444 54.95 7.07 26.22
C ARG A 444 55.86 8.24 25.90
N SER A 445 56.93 8.03 25.11
CA SER A 445 57.86 9.08 24.70
C SER A 445 57.16 10.22 23.94
N THR A 446 56.21 9.87 23.06
CA THR A 446 55.39 10.83 22.28
C THR A 446 54.45 11.61 23.19
N LEU A 447 53.82 10.94 24.16
CA LEU A 447 52.93 11.60 25.11
C LEU A 447 53.71 12.60 25.99
N TYR A 448 54.84 12.22 26.56
CA TYR A 448 55.65 13.14 27.34
C TYR A 448 56.15 14.33 26.52
N ALA A 449 56.57 14.14 25.28
CA ALA A 449 56.97 15.22 24.40
C ALA A 449 55.85 16.23 24.16
N LYS A 450 54.62 15.72 23.95
CA LYS A 450 53.42 16.55 23.75
C LYS A 450 53.00 17.28 25.03
N LEU A 451 52.97 16.60 26.17
CA LEU A 451 52.66 17.21 27.46
C LEU A 451 53.66 18.33 27.79
N LYS A 452 54.96 18.14 27.53
CA LYS A 452 56.01 19.16 27.68
C LYS A 452 55.83 20.32 26.71
N LYS A 453 55.45 20.02 25.43
CA LYS A 453 55.18 21.06 24.41
C LYS A 453 54.05 22.02 24.84
N TYR A 454 53.00 21.46 25.45
CA TYR A 454 51.82 22.23 25.86
C TYR A 454 51.82 22.65 27.34
N GLY A 455 52.90 22.46 28.07
CA GLY A 455 53.03 22.87 29.47
C GLY A 455 52.05 22.18 30.44
N ILE A 456 51.59 20.93 30.10
CA ILE A 456 50.63 20.19 30.91
C ILE A 456 51.36 19.46 32.01
N PRO A 457 51.05 19.64 33.30
CA PRO A 457 51.75 18.97 34.39
C PRO A 457 51.48 17.46 34.41
N CYS A 458 52.54 16.67 34.62
CA CYS A 458 52.43 15.21 34.84
C CYS A 458 52.53 14.99 36.34
N GLY A 459 51.58 14.24 36.92
CA GLY A 459 51.74 13.73 38.28
C GLY A 459 52.95 12.79 38.35
N SER A 460 53.82 12.99 39.34
CA SER A 460 54.90 12.06 39.64
C SER A 460 54.34 10.70 39.99
N ALA A 461 54.81 9.63 39.27
CA ALA A 461 54.41 8.24 39.40
C ALA A 461 54.56 7.69 40.80
#